data_2ef3e2b143710838e1cd58372f0f26f2
#
_entry.id   2ef3e2b143710838e1cd58372f0f26f2
#
_cell.length_a   1.000
_cell.length_b   1.000
_cell.length_c   1.000
_cell.angle_alpha   90.00
_cell.angle_beta   90.00
_cell.angle_gamma   90.00
#
_symmetry.space_group_name_H-M   'P 1'
#
loop_
_entity.id
_entity.type
_entity.pdbx_description
1 polymer ?
#
loop_
_entity_poly.entity_id
_entity_poly.type
_entity_poly.pdbx_seq_one_letter_code
_entity_poly.pdbx_strand_id
1 'polypeptide(L)'
;MPEFVHVYTGPDGKSVIEEKEFEMTEFLDTEGAHGLSSPVEQTPGISFRMVKAGYFLDFHTAPRRQYSISLTGTVEIGLPDGTLKRYGPGAVLLAEDMTGTGHSTRVIGEEDRFTIIIPLSD
;
A
#
# COMPACT_ATOMS: atom_id res chain seq x y z
N MET A 1 8.94 -11.52 -10.50
CA MET A 1 9.12 -11.29 -9.05
C MET A 1 7.92 -10.57 -8.48
N PRO A 2 7.55 -10.85 -7.21
CA PRO A 2 6.46 -10.12 -6.57
C PRO A 2 6.73 -8.64 -6.52
N GLU A 3 5.65 -7.84 -6.63
CA GLU A 3 5.73 -6.39 -6.70
C GLU A 3 4.91 -5.74 -5.60
N PHE A 4 5.25 -4.50 -5.31
CA PHE A 4 4.44 -3.63 -4.46
C PHE A 4 4.30 -2.27 -5.11
N VAL A 5 3.28 -1.54 -4.68
CA VAL A 5 2.96 -0.21 -5.18
C VAL A 5 3.48 0.81 -4.17
N HIS A 6 4.40 1.65 -4.59
CA HIS A 6 5.00 2.67 -3.74
C HIS A 6 4.36 4.03 -4.04
N VAL A 7 3.70 4.60 -3.04
CA VAL A 7 3.10 5.94 -3.12
C VAL A 7 3.92 6.87 -2.24
N TYR A 8 4.53 7.88 -2.83
CA TYR A 8 5.43 8.76 -2.08
C TYR A 8 5.35 10.19 -2.62
N THR A 9 5.88 11.15 -1.86
CA THR A 9 5.88 12.55 -2.27
C THR A 9 7.07 12.84 -3.17
N GLY A 10 6.80 13.33 -4.38
CA GLY A 10 7.82 13.75 -5.32
C GLY A 10 8.43 15.11 -4.95
N PRO A 11 9.47 15.55 -5.69
CA PRO A 11 10.17 16.79 -5.37
C PRO A 11 9.33 18.06 -5.51
N ASP A 12 8.24 17.99 -6.27
CA ASP A 12 7.30 19.10 -6.44
C ASP A 12 6.18 19.14 -5.39
N GLY A 13 6.22 18.26 -4.39
CA GLY A 13 5.19 18.14 -3.35
C GLY A 13 3.95 17.37 -3.77
N LYS A 14 3.97 16.74 -4.94
CA LYS A 14 2.85 15.95 -5.45
C LYS A 14 3.15 14.46 -5.27
N SER A 15 2.14 13.71 -4.90
CA SER A 15 2.28 12.26 -4.76
C SER A 15 2.49 11.60 -6.12
N VAL A 16 3.38 10.61 -6.14
CA VAL A 16 3.65 9.78 -7.31
C VAL A 16 3.50 8.31 -6.94
N ILE A 17 3.25 7.49 -7.95
CA ILE A 17 3.12 6.04 -7.79
C ILE A 17 4.19 5.36 -8.65
N GLU A 18 4.89 4.39 -8.05
CA GLU A 18 5.79 3.49 -8.77
C GLU A 18 5.47 2.06 -8.39
N GLU A 19 5.39 1.18 -9.38
CA GLU A 19 5.35 -0.26 -9.14
C GLU A 19 6.79 -0.76 -9.07
N LYS A 20 7.13 -1.39 -7.94
CA LYS A 20 8.50 -1.84 -7.64
C LYS A 20 8.50 -3.32 -7.31
N GLU A 21 9.60 -4.00 -7.65
CA GLU A 21 9.81 -5.38 -7.23
C GLU A 21 10.35 -5.42 -5.81
N PHE A 22 9.94 -6.43 -5.05
CA PHE A 22 10.57 -6.72 -3.75
C PHE A 22 11.99 -7.24 -3.99
N GLU A 23 12.92 -6.79 -3.15
CA GLU A 23 14.24 -7.40 -3.07
C GLU A 23 14.13 -8.70 -2.29
N MET A 24 14.40 -9.82 -2.97
CA MET A 24 14.21 -11.14 -2.40
C MET A 24 15.54 -11.88 -2.35
N THR A 25 15.84 -12.46 -1.19
CA THR A 25 17.05 -13.25 -0.99
C THR A 25 16.68 -14.62 -0.43
N GLU A 26 17.53 -15.61 -0.65
CA GLU A 26 17.31 -16.95 -0.14
C GLU A 26 17.28 -16.96 1.37
N PHE A 27 16.37 -17.75 1.95
CA PHE A 27 16.31 -17.96 3.39
C PHE A 27 16.17 -19.46 3.71
N LEU A 28 16.66 -19.80 4.89
CA LEU A 28 16.45 -21.11 5.51
C LEU A 28 16.14 -20.86 6.98
N ASP A 29 14.93 -21.22 7.40
CA ASP A 29 14.50 -20.99 8.78
C ASP A 29 14.78 -22.24 9.65
N THR A 30 14.65 -22.04 10.96
CA THR A 30 15.04 -23.06 11.95
C THR A 30 14.22 -24.33 11.87
N GLU A 31 12.96 -24.25 11.41
CA GLU A 31 12.12 -25.44 11.24
C GLU A 31 12.32 -26.14 9.88
N GLY A 32 13.18 -25.58 9.01
CA GLY A 32 13.47 -26.14 7.70
C GLY A 32 12.76 -25.48 6.53
N ALA A 33 11.94 -24.46 6.76
CA ALA A 33 11.35 -23.70 5.66
C ALA A 33 12.44 -22.96 4.88
N HIS A 34 12.33 -22.97 3.55
CA HIS A 34 13.30 -22.30 2.69
C HIS A 34 12.59 -21.71 1.47
N GLY A 35 13.24 -20.73 0.87
CA GLY A 35 12.69 -20.02 -0.29
C GLY A 35 13.36 -18.67 -0.44
N LEU A 36 12.57 -17.68 -0.88
CA LEU A 36 13.02 -16.31 -1.04
C LEU A 36 12.23 -15.40 -0.11
N SER A 37 12.90 -14.45 0.52
CA SER A 37 12.28 -13.50 1.44
C SER A 37 12.82 -12.10 1.23
N SER A 38 11.96 -11.10 1.41
CA SER A 38 12.40 -9.73 1.59
C SER A 38 13.04 -9.58 2.97
N PRO A 39 13.83 -8.52 3.21
CA PRO A 39 14.31 -8.23 4.56
C PRO A 39 13.14 -8.03 5.53
N VAL A 40 13.34 -8.43 6.78
CA VAL A 40 12.34 -8.20 7.82
C VAL A 40 12.33 -6.71 8.17
N GLU A 41 11.15 -6.10 8.14
CA GLU A 41 10.96 -4.74 8.57
C GLU A 41 10.37 -4.70 9.97
N GLN A 42 10.84 -3.76 10.80
CA GLN A 42 10.31 -3.60 12.16
C GLN A 42 8.98 -2.86 12.10
N THR A 43 7.95 -3.41 12.78
CA THR A 43 6.62 -2.81 12.81
C THR A 43 6.10 -2.74 14.23
N PRO A 44 5.42 -1.63 14.62
CA PRO A 44 4.84 -1.55 15.96
C PRO A 44 3.56 -2.35 16.14
N GLY A 45 2.94 -2.81 15.03
CA GLY A 45 1.70 -3.56 15.16
C GLY A 45 1.05 -3.86 13.81
N ILE A 46 -0.17 -4.36 13.90
CA ILE A 46 -0.97 -4.75 12.74
C ILE A 46 -2.44 -4.52 13.07
N SER A 47 -3.22 -4.07 12.09
CA SER A 47 -4.68 -3.98 12.22
C SER A 47 -5.35 -4.45 10.95
N PHE A 48 -6.63 -4.81 11.07
CA PHE A 48 -7.46 -5.19 9.94
C PHE A 48 -8.57 -4.16 9.81
N ARG A 49 -8.76 -3.66 8.57
CA ARG A 49 -9.68 -2.55 8.34
C ARG A 49 -10.62 -2.89 7.19
N MET A 50 -11.89 -2.53 7.34
CA MET A 50 -12.88 -2.66 6.28
C MET A 50 -13.50 -1.30 5.98
N VAL A 51 -13.61 -0.97 4.70
CA VAL A 51 -14.38 0.18 4.23
C VAL A 51 -15.35 -0.31 3.15
N LYS A 52 -16.48 0.37 3.07
CA LYS A 52 -17.56 -0.05 2.18
C LYS A 52 -17.28 0.30 0.73
N ALA A 53 -17.87 -0.50 -0.17
CA ALA A 53 -17.91 -0.16 -1.59
C ALA A 53 -18.49 1.24 -1.75
N GLY A 54 -17.87 2.04 -2.62
CA GLY A 54 -18.26 3.44 -2.82
C GLY A 54 -17.58 4.44 -1.89
N TYR A 55 -16.86 3.97 -0.86
CA TYR A 55 -16.09 4.86 0.02
C TYR A 55 -15.17 5.75 -0.79
N PHE A 56 -15.15 7.04 -0.46
CA PHE A 56 -14.25 8.00 -1.08
C PHE A 56 -13.62 8.89 -0.02
N LEU A 57 -12.30 8.98 -0.05
CA LEU A 57 -11.53 9.92 0.75
C LEU A 57 -10.79 10.85 -0.21
N ASP A 58 -11.10 12.14 -0.15
CA ASP A 58 -10.48 13.15 -1.01
C ASP A 58 -8.99 13.27 -0.70
N PHE A 59 -8.27 14.09 -1.45
CA PHE A 59 -6.82 14.21 -1.33
C PHE A 59 -6.39 14.36 0.13
N HIS A 60 -5.50 13.49 0.54
CA HIS A 60 -4.97 13.41 1.89
C HIS A 60 -3.58 12.81 1.85
N THR A 61 -2.76 13.15 2.83
CA THR A 61 -1.44 12.56 2.99
C THR A 61 -1.54 11.28 3.81
N ALA A 62 -0.56 10.40 3.66
CA ALA A 62 -0.47 9.22 4.52
C ALA A 62 -0.24 9.69 5.97
N PRO A 63 -1.00 9.14 6.94
CA PRO A 63 -0.84 9.53 8.35
C PRO A 63 0.50 9.07 8.95
N ARG A 64 1.08 8.06 8.35
CA ARG A 64 2.37 7.47 8.71
C ARG A 64 2.82 6.59 7.56
N ARG A 65 4.09 6.19 7.57
CA ARG A 65 4.56 5.16 6.64
C ARG A 65 3.87 3.85 6.99
N GLN A 66 3.19 3.24 6.03
CA GLN A 66 2.48 1.99 6.30
C GLN A 66 2.24 1.18 5.04
N TYR A 67 2.19 -0.14 5.22
CA TYR A 67 1.65 -1.03 4.20
C TYR A 67 0.14 -1.14 4.35
N SER A 68 -0.53 -1.19 3.21
CA SER A 68 -1.94 -1.55 3.11
C SER A 68 -2.03 -2.72 2.13
N ILE A 69 -2.42 -3.89 2.63
CA ILE A 69 -2.49 -5.10 1.82
C ILE A 69 -3.95 -5.45 1.60
N SER A 70 -4.37 -5.45 0.34
CA SER A 70 -5.76 -5.68 -0.02
C SER A 70 -6.07 -7.18 -0.03
N LEU A 71 -7.09 -7.57 0.73
CA LEU A 71 -7.60 -8.94 0.75
C LEU A 71 -8.85 -9.06 -0.13
N THR A 72 -9.75 -8.08 -0.07
CA THR A 72 -10.95 -8.01 -0.93
C THR A 72 -11.14 -6.59 -1.43
N GLY A 73 -11.93 -6.44 -2.49
CA GLY A 73 -12.29 -5.15 -3.05
C GLY A 73 -11.22 -4.56 -3.94
N THR A 74 -11.59 -3.50 -4.64
CA THR A 74 -10.70 -2.78 -5.56
C THR A 74 -10.62 -1.32 -5.15
N VAL A 75 -9.40 -0.82 -5.06
CA VAL A 75 -9.14 0.58 -4.72
C VAL A 75 -8.64 1.34 -5.94
N GLU A 76 -9.11 2.58 -6.08
CA GLU A 76 -8.63 3.52 -7.09
C GLU A 76 -7.89 4.65 -6.38
N ILE A 77 -6.62 4.81 -6.71
CA ILE A 77 -5.78 5.86 -6.16
C ILE A 77 -5.70 6.98 -7.20
N GLY A 78 -6.07 8.20 -6.78
CA GLY A 78 -6.00 9.38 -7.63
C GLY A 78 -4.80 10.24 -7.26
N LEU A 79 -4.07 10.69 -8.28
CA LEU A 79 -2.91 11.58 -8.12
C LEU A 79 -3.28 13.01 -8.47
N PRO A 80 -2.50 14.01 -7.98
CA PRO A 80 -2.79 15.43 -8.27
C PRO A 80 -2.80 15.79 -9.74
N ASP A 81 -2.11 15.03 -10.59
CA ASP A 81 -2.10 15.27 -12.04
C ASP A 81 -3.32 14.70 -12.78
N GLY A 82 -4.24 14.07 -12.05
CA GLY A 82 -5.43 13.44 -12.62
C GLY A 82 -5.27 11.97 -12.95
N THR A 83 -4.09 11.40 -12.76
CA THR A 83 -3.87 9.96 -12.97
C THR A 83 -4.67 9.16 -11.97
N LEU A 84 -5.32 8.09 -12.46
CA LEU A 84 -6.06 7.14 -11.63
C LEU A 84 -5.46 5.76 -11.82
N LYS A 85 -5.12 5.09 -10.71
CA LYS A 85 -4.58 3.74 -10.71
C LYS A 85 -5.46 2.84 -9.86
N ARG A 86 -5.75 1.64 -10.36
CA ARG A 86 -6.65 0.68 -9.70
C ARG A 86 -5.89 -0.56 -9.29
N TYR A 87 -6.16 -1.03 -8.07
CA TYR A 87 -5.52 -2.20 -7.52
C TYR A 87 -6.56 -3.10 -6.85
N GLY A 88 -6.53 -4.38 -7.18
CA GLY A 88 -7.44 -5.38 -6.64
C GLY A 88 -6.85 -6.21 -5.51
N PRO A 89 -7.52 -7.32 -5.15
CA PRO A 89 -7.05 -8.21 -4.10
C PRO A 89 -5.64 -8.72 -4.35
N GLY A 90 -4.84 -8.80 -3.30
CA GLY A 90 -3.45 -9.21 -3.35
C GLY A 90 -2.48 -8.05 -3.54
N ALA A 91 -2.96 -6.84 -3.84
CA ALA A 91 -2.09 -5.67 -4.01
C ALA A 91 -1.48 -5.26 -2.67
N VAL A 92 -0.18 -5.01 -2.68
CA VAL A 92 0.57 -4.50 -1.53
C VAL A 92 0.90 -3.05 -1.82
N LEU A 93 0.33 -2.12 -1.04
CA LEU A 93 0.57 -0.69 -1.19
C LEU A 93 1.43 -0.21 -0.03
N LEU A 94 2.53 0.49 -0.36
CA LEU A 94 3.36 1.18 0.64
C LEU A 94 3.10 2.67 0.50
N ALA A 95 2.45 3.27 1.48
CA ALA A 95 2.14 4.69 1.50
C ALA A 95 3.20 5.43 2.33
N GLU A 96 3.89 6.36 1.66
CA GLU A 96 4.93 7.19 2.26
C GLU A 96 4.77 8.68 1.90
N ASP A 97 3.66 9.05 1.27
CA ASP A 97 3.38 10.43 0.90
C ASP A 97 2.83 11.23 2.09
N MET A 98 3.68 11.47 3.07
CA MET A 98 3.31 12.12 4.32
C MET A 98 3.28 13.64 4.24
N THR A 99 3.68 14.21 3.13
CA THR A 99 3.74 15.67 2.91
C THR A 99 3.10 16.03 1.58
N GLY A 100 2.84 17.32 1.38
CA GLY A 100 2.31 17.84 0.13
C GLY A 100 0.82 17.60 -0.04
N THR A 101 0.39 17.38 -1.28
CA THR A 101 -1.03 17.24 -1.62
C THR A 101 -1.63 15.89 -1.23
N GLY A 102 -0.81 14.83 -1.27
CA GLY A 102 -1.31 13.48 -1.03
C GLY A 102 -2.00 12.88 -2.25
N HIS A 103 -2.85 11.90 -1.98
CA HIS A 103 -3.61 11.17 -2.99
C HIS A 103 -5.05 11.01 -2.54
N SER A 104 -5.94 10.68 -3.48
CA SER A 104 -7.32 10.32 -3.17
C SER A 104 -7.49 8.81 -3.18
N THR A 105 -8.50 8.31 -2.47
CA THR A 105 -8.78 6.89 -2.36
C THR A 105 -10.27 6.65 -2.59
N ARG A 106 -10.60 5.76 -3.52
CA ARG A 106 -11.99 5.37 -3.80
C ARG A 106 -12.08 3.85 -3.87
N VAL A 107 -13.05 3.28 -3.17
CA VAL A 107 -13.36 1.85 -3.31
C VAL A 107 -14.39 1.71 -4.43
N ILE A 108 -13.98 1.10 -5.54
CA ILE A 108 -14.83 0.94 -6.73
C ILE A 108 -15.39 -0.47 -6.79
N GLY A 109 -16.45 -0.64 -7.62
CA GLY A 109 -17.15 -1.91 -7.73
C GLY A 109 -18.13 -2.10 -6.59
N GLU A 110 -18.57 -3.33 -6.38
CA GLU A 110 -19.63 -3.66 -5.44
C GLU A 110 -19.12 -4.32 -4.15
N GLU A 111 -17.86 -4.73 -4.13
CA GLU A 111 -17.28 -5.43 -3.00
C GLU A 111 -16.63 -4.45 -2.03
N ASP A 112 -16.90 -4.64 -0.73
CA ASP A 112 -16.23 -3.89 0.33
C ASP A 112 -14.73 -4.22 0.33
N ARG A 113 -13.90 -3.23 0.70
CA ARG A 113 -12.47 -3.41 0.74
C ARG A 113 -12.01 -3.78 2.13
N PHE A 114 -11.44 -4.99 2.26
CA PHE A 114 -10.86 -5.49 3.50
C PHE A 114 -9.34 -5.52 3.35
N THR A 115 -8.64 -4.90 4.30
CA THR A 115 -7.19 -4.71 4.22
C THR A 115 -6.50 -5.08 5.52
N ILE A 116 -5.23 -5.46 5.37
CA ILE A 116 -4.28 -5.54 6.48
C ILE A 116 -3.49 -4.25 6.47
N ILE A 117 -3.45 -3.54 7.60
CA ILE A 117 -2.69 -2.30 7.78
C ILE A 117 -1.52 -2.58 8.69
N ILE A 118 -0.31 -2.32 8.19
CA ILE A 118 0.93 -2.55 8.93
C ILE A 118 1.70 -1.24 8.96
N PRO A 119 1.60 -0.47 10.07
CA PRO A 119 2.45 0.72 10.21
C PRO A 119 3.91 0.32 10.33
N LEU A 120 4.79 1.17 9.84
CA LEU A 120 6.23 0.94 9.90
C LEU A 120 6.85 1.78 11.01
N SER A 121 7.88 1.22 11.62
CA SER A 121 8.71 1.95 12.57
C SER A 121 9.68 2.84 11.81
N ASP A 122 9.88 4.05 12.27
CA ASP A 122 10.86 4.99 11.68
C ASP A 122 12.18 4.95 12.41
#